data_8700f1d664e0116e479750169ead3ab0
#
_entry.id   8700f1d664e0116e479750169ead3ab0
#
_cell.length_a   1.000
_cell.length_b   1.000
_cell.length_c   1.000
_cell.angle_alpha   90.00
_cell.angle_beta   90.00
_cell.angle_gamma   90.00
#
_symmetry.space_group_name_H-M   'P 1'
#
loop_
_entity.id
_entity.type
_entity.pdbx_description
1 polymer ?
#
loop_
_entity_poly.entity_id
_entity_poly.type
_entity_poly.pdbx_seq_one_letter_code
_entity_poly.pdbx_strand_id
1 'polypeptide(L)'
;MRHAADMKHVILVPAICLTLAGCSGLDMNNIMPRPPHLQTQPTFRDDLPPPPPDDAITVDELDTATDEDRMAAATTAPNVAAGSLGVTVASLGDPTSPGFWVETPLVSSEMQGRVQSKATGRTVKVTLRPATGGGSRVSLSTLQLLDLDISGLHELVVFGS
;
A
#
# COMPACT_ATOMS: atom_id res chain seq x y z
N MET A 1 -42.70 -47.67 -28.92
CA MET A 1 -43.78 -47.85 -27.94
C MET A 1 -43.77 -46.58 -27.10
N ARG A 2 -44.60 -45.61 -27.47
CA ARG A 2 -45.93 -45.24 -26.84
C ARG A 2 -45.70 -44.87 -25.37
N HIS A 3 -46.01 -43.68 -24.82
CA HIS A 3 -47.10 -42.66 -24.97
C HIS A 3 -46.57 -41.36 -24.35
N ALA A 4 -46.69 -40.17 -24.79
CA ALA A 4 -47.85 -39.29 -25.04
C ALA A 4 -48.77 -39.08 -23.79
N ALA A 5 -48.79 -37.85 -23.29
CA ALA A 5 -49.91 -37.04 -22.77
C ALA A 5 -49.33 -35.78 -22.10
N ASP A 6 -49.33 -34.62 -22.65
CA ASP A 6 -50.41 -33.66 -22.89
C ASP A 6 -51.31 -33.40 -21.66
N MET A 7 -51.10 -32.28 -21.01
CA MET A 7 -52.23 -31.55 -20.40
C MET A 7 -51.92 -30.09 -20.15
N LYS A 8 -52.49 -29.28 -21.01
CA LYS A 8 -52.67 -27.84 -20.92
C LYS A 8 -53.46 -27.49 -19.65
N HIS A 9 -52.96 -26.57 -18.88
CA HIS A 9 -53.78 -25.75 -18.00
C HIS A 9 -53.44 -24.27 -18.20
N VAL A 10 -54.28 -23.67 -19.01
CA VAL A 10 -54.49 -22.23 -19.08
C VAL A 10 -55.16 -21.82 -17.79
N ILE A 11 -54.49 -21.05 -16.95
CA ILE A 11 -55.12 -20.27 -15.89
C ILE A 11 -54.86 -18.81 -16.13
N LEU A 12 -55.90 -18.19 -16.57
CA LEU A 12 -56.13 -16.77 -16.68
C LEU A 12 -56.29 -16.21 -15.26
N VAL A 13 -55.45 -15.30 -14.80
CA VAL A 13 -55.66 -14.56 -13.55
C VAL A 13 -55.26 -13.08 -13.74
N PRO A 14 -56.05 -12.18 -13.16
CA PRO A 14 -56.16 -10.81 -13.61
C PRO A 14 -55.08 -9.87 -13.10
N ALA A 15 -54.93 -8.80 -13.86
CA ALA A 15 -54.12 -7.62 -13.54
C ALA A 15 -54.59 -7.01 -12.21
N ILE A 16 -53.72 -6.96 -11.24
CA ILE A 16 -53.84 -6.03 -10.11
C ILE A 16 -52.75 -4.99 -10.26
N CYS A 17 -53.13 -3.83 -10.77
CA CYS A 17 -52.37 -2.61 -10.64
C CYS A 17 -52.29 -2.22 -9.16
N LEU A 18 -51.14 -2.40 -8.56
CA LEU A 18 -50.79 -1.71 -7.32
C LEU A 18 -49.80 -0.60 -7.64
N THR A 19 -50.33 0.60 -7.70
CA THR A 19 -49.56 1.83 -7.65
C THR A 19 -48.95 1.96 -6.26
N LEU A 20 -47.69 1.63 -6.08
CA LEU A 20 -46.92 2.10 -4.92
C LEU A 20 -46.21 3.39 -5.31
N ALA A 21 -46.83 4.46 -4.90
CA ALA A 21 -46.20 5.77 -4.81
C ALA A 21 -45.11 5.77 -3.74
N GLY A 22 -43.95 6.33 -4.10
CA GLY A 22 -43.08 7.06 -3.19
C GLY A 22 -42.40 6.27 -2.04
N CYS A 23 -41.23 5.73 -2.29
CA CYS A 23 -40.19 5.72 -1.27
C CYS A 23 -39.09 6.68 -1.72
N SER A 24 -39.23 7.90 -1.22
CA SER A 24 -38.12 8.84 -1.11
C SER A 24 -36.90 8.13 -0.56
N GLY A 25 -35.83 8.23 -1.29
CA GLY A 25 -34.51 7.68 -0.89
C GLY A 25 -34.15 8.13 0.53
N LEU A 26 -34.21 7.20 1.45
CA LEU A 26 -33.53 7.33 2.71
C LEU A 26 -32.04 7.17 2.40
N ASP A 27 -31.35 8.29 2.33
CA ASP A 27 -29.90 8.35 2.31
C ASP A 27 -29.39 7.67 3.59
N MET A 28 -29.11 6.35 3.48
CA MET A 28 -28.52 5.58 4.58
C MET A 28 -27.12 6.09 4.97
N ASN A 29 -26.56 6.99 4.19
CA ASN A 29 -25.28 7.62 4.49
C ASN A 29 -25.35 8.67 5.60
N ASN A 30 -26.55 9.05 6.03
CA ASN A 30 -26.73 10.14 6.99
C ASN A 30 -27.31 9.69 8.35
N ILE A 31 -27.51 8.38 8.57
CA ILE A 31 -28.13 7.85 9.78
C ILE A 31 -27.10 7.28 10.80
N MET A 32 -25.86 7.03 10.37
CA MET A 32 -24.82 6.69 11.32
C MET A 32 -24.01 7.93 11.65
N PRO A 33 -24.02 8.38 12.93
CA PRO A 33 -23.03 9.35 13.38
C PRO A 33 -21.66 8.75 13.13
N ARG A 34 -20.92 9.34 12.20
CA ARG A 34 -19.53 8.98 11.95
C ARG A 34 -18.79 9.14 13.29
N PRO A 35 -18.19 8.09 13.84
CA PRO A 35 -17.45 8.23 15.07
C PRO A 35 -16.40 9.33 14.89
N PRO A 36 -16.26 10.26 15.84
CA PRO A 36 -15.43 11.47 15.69
C PRO A 36 -13.92 11.19 15.63
N HIS A 37 -13.50 9.95 15.58
CA HIS A 37 -12.11 9.50 15.57
C HIS A 37 -11.77 8.58 14.39
N LEU A 38 -12.49 8.68 13.28
CA LEU A 38 -11.88 8.32 12.00
C LEU A 38 -10.85 9.40 11.69
N GLN A 39 -9.76 9.35 12.46
CA GLN A 39 -8.52 10.02 12.08
C GLN A 39 -8.23 9.54 10.66
N THR A 40 -8.20 10.48 9.75
CA THR A 40 -7.68 10.27 8.40
C THR A 40 -6.33 9.59 8.61
N GLN A 41 -6.25 8.30 8.28
CA GLN A 41 -4.94 7.63 8.30
C GLN A 41 -4.03 8.45 7.42
N PRO A 42 -2.83 8.82 7.89
CA PRO A 42 -1.91 9.58 7.08
C PRO A 42 -1.72 8.85 5.76
N THR A 43 -2.03 9.55 4.68
CA THR A 43 -1.83 9.01 3.33
C THR A 43 -0.35 9.08 3.04
N PHE A 44 0.25 7.98 2.61
CA PHE A 44 1.61 7.99 2.10
C PHE A 44 1.70 9.04 0.99
N ARG A 45 2.59 10.02 1.18
CA ARG A 45 2.77 11.12 0.24
C ARG A 45 3.77 10.69 -0.82
N ASP A 46 3.46 11.01 -2.07
CA ASP A 46 4.44 10.95 -3.15
C ASP A 46 5.39 12.16 -3.08
N ASP A 47 5.07 13.15 -2.26
CA ASP A 47 5.92 14.30 -2.01
C ASP A 47 7.13 13.89 -1.18
N LEU A 48 8.31 14.07 -1.72
CA LEU A 48 9.55 13.81 -1.00
C LEU A 48 9.71 14.83 0.13
N PRO A 49 10.19 14.43 1.31
CA PRO A 49 10.66 15.36 2.31
C PRO A 49 11.71 16.31 1.74
N PRO A 50 11.90 17.50 2.31
CA PRO A 50 12.95 18.41 1.85
C PRO A 50 14.32 17.73 1.94
N PRO A 51 15.26 18.05 1.04
CA PRO A 51 16.61 17.53 1.13
C PRO A 51 17.27 18.00 2.45
N PRO A 52 18.19 17.20 3.01
CA PRO A 52 18.92 17.61 4.20
C PRO A 52 19.78 18.87 3.91
N PRO A 53 20.14 19.61 4.97
CA PRO A 53 21.09 20.73 4.83
C PRO A 53 22.43 20.29 4.23
N ASP A 54 23.09 21.18 3.48
CA ASP A 54 24.38 20.85 2.82
C ASP A 54 25.50 20.54 3.82
N ASP A 55 25.36 20.96 5.05
CA ASP A 55 26.31 20.75 6.17
C ASP A 55 25.90 19.59 7.10
N ALA A 56 24.86 18.84 6.75
CA ALA A 56 24.41 17.68 7.52
C ALA A 56 25.47 16.59 7.54
N ILE A 57 25.90 16.19 8.73
CA ILE A 57 26.92 15.16 8.96
C ILE A 57 26.46 14.03 9.89
N THR A 58 25.36 14.22 10.58
CA THR A 58 24.78 13.21 11.47
C THR A 58 23.60 12.51 10.82
N VAL A 59 23.33 11.28 11.30
CA VAL A 59 22.18 10.49 10.82
C VAL A 59 20.86 11.24 11.02
N ASP A 60 20.72 11.94 12.14
CA ASP A 60 19.52 12.70 12.48
C ASP A 60 19.33 13.93 11.58
N GLU A 61 20.41 14.58 11.18
CA GLU A 61 20.38 15.73 10.25
C GLU A 61 20.08 15.28 8.80
N LEU A 62 20.53 14.08 8.44
CA LEU A 62 20.31 13.51 7.11
C LEU A 62 18.91 12.92 6.95
N ASP A 63 18.26 12.53 8.05
CA ASP A 63 16.88 12.00 8.01
C ASP A 63 15.85 13.11 8.18
N THR A 64 15.34 13.61 7.07
CA THR A 64 14.34 14.68 7.03
C THR A 64 12.91 14.19 7.03
N ALA A 65 12.68 12.87 7.17
CA ALA A 65 11.34 12.29 7.27
C ALA A 65 10.65 12.72 8.57
N THR A 66 9.44 13.23 8.47
CA THR A 66 8.63 13.61 9.64
C THR A 66 8.01 12.39 10.32
N ASP A 67 7.52 12.53 11.56
CA ASP A 67 6.80 11.47 12.23
C ASP A 67 5.52 11.08 11.49
N GLU A 68 4.87 12.04 10.80
CA GLU A 68 3.71 11.79 9.95
C GLU A 68 4.09 10.91 8.75
N ASP A 69 5.22 11.22 8.08
CA ASP A 69 5.72 10.44 6.95
C ASP A 69 6.08 9.00 7.41
N ARG A 70 6.71 8.87 8.57
CA ARG A 70 7.03 7.56 9.16
C ARG A 70 5.77 6.75 9.49
N MET A 71 4.76 7.38 10.08
CA MET A 71 3.48 6.70 10.35
C MET A 71 2.77 6.29 9.06
N ALA A 72 2.81 7.14 8.03
CA ALA A 72 2.23 6.82 6.74
C ALA A 72 2.97 5.69 5.99
N ALA A 73 4.28 5.64 6.15
CA ALA A 73 5.13 4.60 5.55
C ALA A 73 5.06 3.28 6.32
N ALA A 74 4.93 3.33 7.66
CA ALA A 74 4.78 2.14 8.47
C ALA A 74 3.53 1.37 8.08
N THR A 75 3.65 0.07 7.88
CA THR A 75 2.50 -0.78 7.52
C THR A 75 2.61 -2.13 8.19
N THR A 76 1.47 -2.77 8.37
CA THR A 76 1.44 -4.17 8.79
C THR A 76 2.02 -5.05 7.68
N ALA A 77 2.54 -6.23 8.04
CA ALA A 77 3.05 -7.20 7.09
C ALA A 77 2.12 -7.33 5.88
N PRO A 78 2.66 -7.40 4.67
CA PRO A 78 1.86 -7.46 3.46
C PRO A 78 0.94 -8.68 3.51
N ASN A 79 -0.31 -8.49 3.10
CA ASN A 79 -1.15 -9.64 2.79
C ASN A 79 -0.44 -10.46 1.70
N VAL A 80 -0.30 -11.76 1.90
CA VAL A 80 0.40 -12.68 0.97
C VAL A 80 -0.15 -12.61 -0.46
N ALA A 81 -1.34 -12.02 -0.64
CA ALA A 81 -1.95 -11.76 -1.95
C ALA A 81 -1.30 -10.59 -2.72
N ALA A 82 -0.54 -9.72 -2.07
CA ALA A 82 0.25 -8.72 -2.77
C ALA A 82 1.47 -9.43 -3.38
N GLY A 83 1.52 -9.51 -4.71
CA GLY A 83 2.54 -10.26 -5.41
C GLY A 83 3.96 -9.87 -4.99
N SER A 84 4.72 -10.81 -4.42
CA SER A 84 6.13 -10.62 -4.19
C SER A 84 6.87 -10.52 -5.52
N LEU A 85 7.62 -9.44 -5.70
CA LEU A 85 8.51 -9.26 -6.85
C LEU A 85 9.80 -10.05 -6.70
N GLY A 86 10.16 -10.41 -5.45
CA GLY A 86 11.33 -11.21 -5.15
C GLY A 86 12.04 -10.79 -3.86
N VAL A 87 13.18 -11.41 -3.64
CA VAL A 87 14.10 -11.10 -2.55
C VAL A 87 15.33 -10.41 -3.12
N THR A 88 15.78 -9.39 -2.43
CA THR A 88 17.01 -8.68 -2.80
C THR A 88 17.89 -8.45 -1.58
N VAL A 89 19.17 -8.24 -1.82
CA VAL A 89 20.13 -7.79 -0.81
C VAL A 89 20.41 -6.32 -1.09
N ALA A 90 20.17 -5.49 -0.10
CA ALA A 90 20.29 -4.04 -0.21
C ALA A 90 21.31 -3.49 0.82
N SER A 91 22.02 -2.46 0.42
CA SER A 91 22.83 -1.60 1.29
C SER A 91 22.22 -0.21 1.39
N LEU A 92 22.74 0.60 2.32
CA LEU A 92 22.43 2.03 2.35
C LEU A 92 22.75 2.65 0.98
N GLY A 93 21.83 3.42 0.44
CA GLY A 93 22.00 4.24 -0.74
C GLY A 93 22.56 5.61 -0.41
N ASP A 94 22.24 6.60 -1.22
CA ASP A 94 22.64 7.99 -0.95
C ASP A 94 21.88 8.50 0.30
N PRO A 95 22.56 8.81 1.39
CA PRO A 95 21.92 9.28 2.61
C PRO A 95 21.34 10.69 2.49
N THR A 96 21.76 11.47 1.48
CA THR A 96 21.21 12.80 1.20
C THR A 96 19.93 12.76 0.36
N SER A 97 19.57 11.59 -0.16
CA SER A 97 18.33 11.39 -0.91
C SER A 97 17.16 11.12 0.04
N PRO A 98 16.24 12.08 0.22
CA PRO A 98 15.20 12.00 1.23
C PRO A 98 14.09 11.00 0.88
N GLY A 99 13.27 10.67 1.90
CA GLY A 99 12.05 9.87 1.76
C GLY A 99 12.28 8.35 1.83
N PHE A 100 11.19 7.62 1.62
CA PHE A 100 11.16 6.15 1.72
C PHE A 100 11.25 5.55 0.33
N TRP A 101 12.40 5.02 -0.03
CA TRP A 101 12.63 4.41 -1.35
C TRP A 101 13.56 3.21 -1.29
N VAL A 102 13.42 2.36 -2.28
CA VAL A 102 14.34 1.25 -2.58
C VAL A 102 14.64 1.23 -4.07
N GLU A 103 15.91 1.32 -4.41
CA GLU A 103 16.41 1.13 -5.76
C GLU A 103 16.75 -0.36 -5.93
N THR A 104 16.16 -1.02 -6.93
CA THR A 104 16.28 -2.47 -7.10
C THR A 104 16.13 -2.88 -8.56
N PRO A 105 16.84 -3.91 -9.02
CA PRO A 105 16.66 -4.47 -10.37
C PRO A 105 15.35 -5.26 -10.53
N LEU A 106 14.57 -5.45 -9.46
CA LEU A 106 13.30 -6.17 -9.51
C LEU A 106 12.17 -5.38 -10.19
N VAL A 107 12.37 -4.09 -10.43
CA VAL A 107 11.45 -3.22 -11.16
C VAL A 107 12.12 -2.57 -12.36
N SER A 108 11.37 -2.34 -13.42
CA SER A 108 11.87 -1.68 -14.63
C SER A 108 11.44 -0.21 -14.76
N SER A 109 10.51 0.23 -13.92
CA SER A 109 10.04 1.61 -13.81
C SER A 109 9.73 1.94 -12.36
N GLU A 110 9.72 3.23 -12.05
CA GLU A 110 9.34 3.69 -10.73
C GLU A 110 7.87 3.33 -10.43
N MET A 111 7.63 2.79 -9.25
CA MET A 111 6.29 2.41 -8.79
C MET A 111 6.20 2.42 -7.27
N GLN A 112 4.98 2.52 -6.75
CA GLN A 112 4.73 2.31 -5.34
C GLN A 112 4.83 0.82 -4.98
N GLY A 113 5.33 0.54 -3.79
CA GLY A 113 5.47 -0.83 -3.32
C GLY A 113 5.70 -0.90 -1.81
N ARG A 114 6.14 -2.05 -1.38
CA ARG A 114 6.49 -2.30 0.02
C ARG A 114 7.72 -3.17 0.09
N VAL A 115 8.48 -2.99 1.14
CA VAL A 115 9.61 -3.86 1.47
C VAL A 115 9.46 -4.40 2.88
N GLN A 116 9.82 -5.67 3.05
CA GLN A 116 9.85 -6.32 4.35
C GLN A 116 11.26 -6.79 4.65
N SER A 117 11.75 -6.43 5.83
CA SER A 117 13.02 -6.97 6.34
C SER A 117 12.85 -8.42 6.76
N LYS A 118 13.70 -9.30 6.28
CA LYS A 118 13.73 -10.70 6.73
C LYS A 118 14.28 -10.84 8.16
N ALA A 119 15.10 -9.91 8.61
CA ALA A 119 15.70 -9.93 9.94
C ALA A 119 14.70 -9.50 11.02
N THR A 120 13.95 -8.41 10.79
CA THR A 120 13.05 -7.81 11.79
C THR A 120 11.58 -8.13 11.55
N GLY A 121 11.22 -8.55 10.33
CA GLY A 121 9.82 -8.77 9.89
C GLY A 121 9.05 -7.48 9.68
N ARG A 122 9.64 -6.32 9.95
CA ARG A 122 8.98 -5.02 9.72
C ARG A 122 8.76 -4.77 8.25
N THR A 123 7.68 -4.09 7.93
CA THR A 123 7.28 -3.76 6.56
C THR A 123 7.05 -2.26 6.43
N VAL A 124 7.56 -1.68 5.35
CA VAL A 124 7.49 -0.24 5.05
C VAL A 124 6.98 -0.05 3.62
N LYS A 125 6.11 0.93 3.42
CA LYS A 125 5.73 1.43 2.10
C LYS A 125 6.86 2.27 1.54
N VAL A 126 7.20 2.05 0.29
CA VAL A 126 8.32 2.72 -0.37
C VAL A 126 8.01 3.00 -1.83
N THR A 127 8.72 3.96 -2.38
CA THR A 127 8.85 4.11 -3.82
C THR A 127 9.93 3.15 -4.30
N LEU A 128 9.56 2.21 -5.16
CA LEU A 128 10.50 1.30 -5.83
C LEU A 128 11.05 1.99 -7.06
N ARG A 129 12.37 2.07 -7.18
CA ARG A 129 13.09 2.68 -8.30
C ARG A 129 13.92 1.63 -9.02
N PRO A 130 14.03 1.69 -10.36
CA PRO A 130 14.88 0.77 -11.09
C PRO A 130 16.36 1.05 -10.80
N ALA A 131 17.10 0.00 -10.44
CA ALA A 131 18.54 0.10 -10.27
C ALA A 131 19.25 0.11 -11.62
N THR A 132 20.18 1.04 -11.81
CA THR A 132 21.01 1.14 -13.01
C THR A 132 22.29 0.30 -12.93
N GLY A 133 22.57 -0.32 -11.78
CA GLY A 133 23.75 -1.14 -11.51
C GLY A 133 23.42 -2.39 -10.72
N GLY A 134 24.43 -3.22 -10.46
CA GLY A 134 24.26 -4.45 -9.70
C GLY A 134 24.04 -4.19 -8.21
N GLY A 135 22.97 -4.77 -7.66
CA GLY A 135 22.61 -4.67 -6.26
C GLY A 135 21.49 -3.68 -5.98
N SER A 136 20.87 -3.81 -4.82
CA SER A 136 19.83 -2.89 -4.37
C SER A 136 20.36 -1.90 -3.36
N ARG A 137 19.72 -0.73 -3.32
CA ARG A 137 20.00 0.33 -2.36
C ARG A 137 18.71 0.75 -1.68
N VAL A 138 18.84 1.19 -0.44
CA VAL A 138 17.69 1.58 0.37
C VAL A 138 17.97 2.92 1.05
N SER A 139 16.93 3.77 1.17
CA SER A 139 17.08 5.08 1.83
C SER A 139 17.34 4.95 3.31
N LEU A 140 17.96 5.98 3.90
CA LEU A 140 18.24 6.05 5.32
C LEU A 140 16.95 5.92 6.15
N SER A 141 15.93 6.70 5.84
CA SER A 141 14.64 6.67 6.54
C SER A 141 13.95 5.29 6.46
N THR A 142 14.12 4.57 5.35
CA THR A 142 13.59 3.20 5.22
C THR A 142 14.34 2.22 6.12
N LEU A 143 15.69 2.29 6.19
CA LEU A 143 16.47 1.44 7.10
C LEU A 143 16.07 1.65 8.55
N GLN A 144 15.95 2.89 8.98
CA GLN A 144 15.54 3.23 10.34
C GLN A 144 14.15 2.67 10.66
N LEU A 145 13.19 2.84 9.76
CA LEU A 145 11.83 2.35 9.97
C LEU A 145 11.73 0.82 9.95
N LEU A 146 12.61 0.14 9.21
CA LEU A 146 12.78 -1.31 9.25
C LEU A 146 13.53 -1.82 10.48
N ASP A 147 14.09 -0.91 11.31
CA ASP A 147 14.93 -1.23 12.47
C ASP A 147 16.19 -2.01 12.07
N LEU A 148 16.88 -1.49 11.07
CA LEU A 148 18.09 -2.06 10.49
C LEU A 148 19.28 -1.11 10.68
N ASP A 149 20.46 -1.68 10.85
CA ASP A 149 21.70 -0.90 10.91
C ASP A 149 21.94 -0.15 9.59
N ILE A 150 22.51 1.05 9.68
CA ILE A 150 22.88 1.84 8.48
C ILE A 150 24.08 1.21 7.73
N SER A 151 24.83 0.35 8.39
CA SER A 151 25.96 -0.37 7.82
C SER A 151 25.62 -1.82 7.52
N GLY A 152 26.15 -2.34 6.42
CA GLY A 152 25.98 -3.74 6.06
C GLY A 152 25.05 -4.02 4.90
N LEU A 153 24.67 -5.27 4.78
CA LEU A 153 23.79 -5.80 3.75
C LEU A 153 22.56 -6.42 4.40
N HIS A 154 21.39 -6.08 3.89
CA HIS A 154 20.10 -6.50 4.43
C HIS A 154 19.27 -7.25 3.41
N GLU A 155 18.76 -8.40 3.78
CA GLU A 155 17.80 -9.13 2.95
C GLU A 155 16.40 -8.54 3.09
N LEU A 156 15.86 -8.10 1.96
CA LEU A 156 14.54 -7.51 1.85
C LEU A 156 13.66 -8.31 0.88
N VAL A 157 12.42 -8.54 1.27
CA VAL A 157 11.38 -9.03 0.37
C VAL A 157 10.67 -7.82 -0.22
N VAL A 158 10.58 -7.76 -1.53
CA VAL A 158 9.98 -6.64 -2.27
C VAL A 158 8.61 -7.04 -2.79
N PHE A 159 7.64 -6.16 -2.61
CA PHE A 159 6.26 -6.35 -3.07
C PHE A 159 5.83 -5.16 -3.92
N GLY A 160 5.16 -5.42 -5.02
CA GLY A 160 4.44 -4.41 -5.78
C GLY A 160 3.15 -3.97 -5.06
N SER A 161 2.63 -2.82 -5.42
CA SER A 161 1.31 -2.32 -4.97
C SER A 161 0.19 -2.90 -5.84
#